data_a60a9b19b71d81e30284abf34dfd0cdb
#
_entry.id   a60a9b19b71d81e30284abf34dfd0cdb
#
_cell.length_a   1.000
_cell.length_b   1.000
_cell.length_c   1.000
_cell.angle_alpha   90.00
_cell.angle_beta   90.00
_cell.angle_gamma   90.00
#
_symmetry.space_group_name_H-M   'P 1'
#
loop_
_entity.id
_entity.type
_entity.pdbx_description
1 polymer ?
#
loop_
_entity_poly.entity_id
_entity_poly.type
_entity_poly.pdbx_seq_one_letter_code
_entity_poly.pdbx_strand_id
1 'polypeptide(L)'
;MRVALYPGSFDPVTKGHLDIIERASRICDELYVGVLNNSSKKSLFSVDERVNMIKEITAHIPNVKVVSFAGLTVDFAKEINADIMIRGLRAVTDFEYEIQIAQTNRVEAPEIETVFMSTSLKYSYLSSTIVKEFASYGADISAFVPEALIDTIIERAKDYRK
;
A
#
# COMPACT_ATOMS: atom_id res chain seq x y z
N MET A 1 13.45 -11.38 16.00
CA MET A 1 13.34 -10.29 14.98
C MET A 1 11.93 -10.34 14.46
N ARG A 2 11.17 -9.25 14.63
CA ARG A 2 9.76 -9.16 14.21
C ARG A 2 9.69 -8.61 12.78
N VAL A 3 9.23 -9.45 11.85
CA VAL A 3 9.08 -9.11 10.43
C VAL A 3 7.61 -8.81 10.16
N ALA A 4 7.32 -7.69 9.49
CA ALA A 4 5.97 -7.32 9.09
C ALA A 4 5.85 -7.16 7.56
N LEU A 5 4.69 -7.50 7.02
CA LEU A 5 4.32 -7.28 5.63
C LEU A 5 3.18 -6.26 5.56
N TYR A 6 3.35 -5.19 4.81
CA TYR A 6 2.28 -4.28 4.41
C TYR A 6 2.01 -4.44 2.92
N PRO A 7 0.99 -5.24 2.53
CA PRO A 7 0.68 -5.51 1.14
C PRO A 7 -0.31 -4.50 0.57
N GLY A 8 -0.20 -4.21 -0.71
CA GLY A 8 -1.14 -3.37 -1.43
C GLY A 8 -0.85 -3.24 -2.91
N SER A 9 -1.77 -2.63 -3.64
CA SER A 9 -1.56 -2.31 -5.06
C SER A 9 -0.73 -1.04 -5.25
N PHE A 10 -0.92 -0.02 -4.40
CA PHE A 10 -0.18 1.25 -4.43
C PHE A 10 -0.15 1.90 -5.83
N ASP A 11 -1.29 2.06 -6.44
CA ASP A 11 -1.44 2.52 -7.82
C ASP A 11 -2.26 3.84 -7.95
N PRO A 12 -1.66 4.98 -7.64
CA PRO A 12 -0.34 5.18 -7.02
C PRO A 12 -0.34 5.07 -5.50
N VAL A 13 0.85 5.08 -4.91
CA VAL A 13 1.04 5.28 -3.47
C VAL A 13 0.55 6.68 -3.07
N THR A 14 -0.07 6.79 -1.89
CA THR A 14 -0.65 8.03 -1.36
C THR A 14 -0.02 8.43 -0.03
N LYS A 15 -0.29 9.66 0.44
CA LYS A 15 0.11 10.08 1.79
C LYS A 15 -0.53 9.22 2.89
N GLY A 16 -1.72 8.66 2.64
CA GLY A 16 -2.33 7.69 3.55
C GLY A 16 -1.53 6.40 3.67
N HIS A 17 -1.02 5.87 2.55
CA HIS A 17 -0.13 4.72 2.57
C HIS A 17 1.19 5.03 3.27
N LEU A 18 1.80 6.18 3.00
CA LEU A 18 3.05 6.60 3.62
C LEU A 18 2.89 6.74 5.15
N ASP A 19 1.78 7.33 5.64
CA ASP A 19 1.46 7.41 7.08
C ASP A 19 1.46 6.03 7.74
N ILE A 20 0.85 5.03 7.10
CA ILE A 20 0.85 3.65 7.60
C ILE A 20 2.27 3.06 7.58
N ILE A 21 3.03 3.23 6.49
CA ILE A 21 4.40 2.73 6.38
C ILE A 21 5.29 3.29 7.50
N GLU A 22 5.27 4.60 7.70
CA GLU A 22 6.07 5.28 8.74
C GLU A 22 5.72 4.81 10.16
N ARG A 23 4.45 4.57 10.43
CA ARG A 23 3.99 4.09 11.74
C ARG A 23 4.25 2.60 11.92
N ALA A 24 4.04 1.79 10.89
CA ALA A 24 4.32 0.36 10.90
C ALA A 24 5.81 0.08 11.09
N SER A 25 6.69 0.86 10.48
CA SER A 25 8.14 0.70 10.61
C SER A 25 8.65 0.85 12.05
N ARG A 26 7.88 1.53 12.92
CA ARG A 26 8.25 1.74 14.34
C ARG A 26 7.86 0.58 15.26
N ILE A 27 7.01 -0.34 14.80
CA ILE A 27 6.50 -1.45 15.61
C ILE A 27 7.04 -2.82 15.20
N CYS A 28 7.95 -2.85 14.21
CA CYS A 28 8.64 -4.06 13.76
C CYS A 28 10.12 -3.79 13.51
N ASP A 29 10.93 -4.85 13.51
CA ASP A 29 12.35 -4.75 13.21
C ASP A 29 12.62 -4.60 11.73
N GLU A 30 11.75 -5.18 10.89
CA GLU A 30 11.82 -5.13 9.43
C GLU A 30 10.40 -5.05 8.84
N LEU A 31 10.17 -4.08 7.95
CA LEU A 31 8.90 -3.90 7.25
C LEU A 31 9.07 -4.13 5.75
N TYR A 32 8.41 -5.16 5.24
CA TYR A 32 8.24 -5.34 3.80
C TYR A 32 7.00 -4.59 3.33
N VAL A 33 7.17 -3.67 2.39
CA VAL A 33 6.06 -3.09 1.62
C VAL A 33 5.92 -3.92 0.35
N GLY A 34 4.90 -4.76 0.31
CA GLY A 34 4.67 -5.72 -0.77
C GLY A 34 3.74 -5.14 -1.84
N VAL A 35 4.28 -4.84 -3.02
CA VAL A 35 3.51 -4.37 -4.17
C VAL A 35 2.93 -5.56 -4.92
N LEU A 36 1.60 -5.71 -4.88
CA LEU A 36 0.92 -6.81 -5.55
C LEU A 36 0.93 -6.63 -7.08
N ASN A 37 1.46 -7.62 -7.76
CA ASN A 37 1.37 -7.75 -9.21
C ASN A 37 0.09 -8.50 -9.57
N ASN A 38 -0.99 -7.76 -9.86
CA ASN A 38 -2.24 -8.33 -10.33
C ASN A 38 -2.39 -8.07 -11.84
N SER A 39 -2.06 -9.06 -12.65
CA SER A 39 -2.12 -8.98 -14.12
C SER A 39 -3.53 -8.83 -14.68
N SER A 40 -4.57 -9.12 -13.89
CA SER A 40 -5.97 -8.99 -14.32
C SER A 40 -6.52 -7.56 -14.21
N LYS A 41 -5.84 -6.65 -13.49
CA LYS A 41 -6.26 -5.25 -13.32
C LYS A 41 -5.44 -4.32 -14.20
N LYS A 42 -6.13 -3.42 -14.92
CA LYS A 42 -5.48 -2.32 -15.63
C LYS A 42 -5.00 -1.28 -14.60
N SER A 43 -3.71 -1.30 -14.31
CA SER A 43 -3.05 -0.34 -13.41
C SER A 43 -2.63 0.91 -14.18
N LEU A 44 -2.55 2.06 -13.48
CA LEU A 44 -2.01 3.30 -14.04
C LEU A 44 -0.48 3.19 -14.23
N PHE A 45 0.18 2.56 -13.26
CA PHE A 45 1.62 2.35 -13.24
C PHE A 45 1.97 0.86 -13.29
N SER A 46 3.05 0.51 -13.96
CA SER A 46 3.62 -0.83 -13.90
C SER A 46 4.05 -1.20 -12.47
N VAL A 47 4.25 -2.48 -12.21
CA VAL A 47 4.72 -2.94 -10.88
C VAL A 47 6.04 -2.30 -10.51
N ASP A 48 7.00 -2.26 -11.46
CA ASP A 48 8.34 -1.69 -11.22
C ASP A 48 8.27 -0.19 -10.94
N GLU A 49 7.42 0.55 -11.66
CA GLU A 49 7.20 1.97 -11.37
C GLU A 49 6.64 2.18 -9.96
N ARG A 50 5.66 1.38 -9.54
CA ARG A 50 5.07 1.47 -8.19
C ARG A 50 6.08 1.14 -7.10
N VAL A 51 6.91 0.11 -7.31
CA VAL A 51 8.01 -0.23 -6.41
C VAL A 51 9.00 0.92 -6.29
N ASN A 52 9.41 1.52 -7.42
CA ASN A 52 10.36 2.63 -7.42
C ASN A 52 9.82 3.88 -6.74
N MET A 53 8.53 4.23 -6.98
CA MET A 53 7.86 5.33 -6.29
C MET A 53 7.89 5.16 -4.77
N ILE A 54 7.58 3.96 -4.28
CA ILE A 54 7.59 3.70 -2.83
C ILE A 54 9.02 3.74 -2.29
N LYS A 55 10.01 3.18 -2.99
CA LYS A 55 11.42 3.24 -2.58
C LYS A 55 11.89 4.69 -2.44
N GLU A 56 11.52 5.55 -3.38
CA GLU A 56 11.89 6.97 -3.36
C GLU A 56 11.39 7.67 -2.10
N ILE A 57 10.10 7.54 -1.81
CA ILE A 57 9.47 8.24 -0.67
C ILE A 57 9.76 7.60 0.70
N THR A 58 10.28 6.37 0.73
CA THR A 58 10.64 5.66 1.97
C THR A 58 12.14 5.52 2.18
N ALA A 59 12.98 6.12 1.34
CA ALA A 59 14.45 6.02 1.41
C ALA A 59 15.04 6.46 2.76
N HIS A 60 14.33 7.31 3.50
CA HIS A 60 14.71 7.78 4.82
C HIS A 60 14.37 6.80 5.96
N ILE A 61 13.69 5.68 5.68
CA ILE A 61 13.26 4.69 6.69
C ILE A 61 14.14 3.43 6.54
N PRO A 62 15.12 3.22 7.41
CA PRO A 62 16.18 2.23 7.18
C PRO A 62 15.71 0.76 7.24
N ASN A 63 14.62 0.46 7.95
CA ASN A 63 14.08 -0.89 8.11
C ASN A 63 12.93 -1.22 7.15
N VAL A 64 12.68 -0.38 6.13
CA VAL A 64 11.69 -0.62 5.08
C VAL A 64 12.34 -1.26 3.86
N LYS A 65 11.77 -2.37 3.42
CA LYS A 65 12.11 -3.06 2.16
C LYS A 65 10.91 -3.04 1.23
N VAL A 66 11.08 -2.55 0.01
CA VAL A 66 10.00 -2.49 -0.99
C VAL A 66 10.25 -3.55 -2.05
N VAL A 67 9.29 -4.44 -2.21
CA VAL A 67 9.37 -5.59 -3.12
C VAL A 67 8.05 -5.79 -3.84
N SER A 68 8.08 -6.46 -4.98
CA SER A 68 6.87 -6.92 -5.68
C SER A 68 6.65 -8.41 -5.42
N PHE A 69 5.39 -8.81 -5.44
CA PHE A 69 5.00 -10.22 -5.38
C PHE A 69 3.77 -10.49 -6.22
N ALA A 70 3.53 -11.76 -6.57
CA ALA A 70 2.34 -12.23 -7.26
C ALA A 70 1.73 -13.40 -6.49
N GLY A 71 0.43 -13.65 -6.69
CA GLY A 71 -0.27 -14.72 -6.00
C GLY A 71 -0.90 -14.29 -4.69
N LEU A 72 -1.07 -15.23 -3.77
CA LEU A 72 -1.70 -14.96 -2.48
C LEU A 72 -0.77 -14.19 -1.55
N THR A 73 -1.30 -13.17 -0.90
CA THR A 73 -0.55 -12.35 0.06
C THR A 73 -0.01 -13.20 1.22
N VAL A 74 -0.77 -14.19 1.67
CA VAL A 74 -0.39 -15.07 2.77
C VAL A 74 0.80 -15.97 2.40
N ASP A 75 0.88 -16.42 1.15
CA ASP A 75 2.01 -17.24 0.69
C ASP A 75 3.29 -16.41 0.66
N PHE A 76 3.20 -15.19 0.17
CA PHE A 76 4.34 -14.27 0.20
C PHE A 76 4.75 -13.91 1.64
N ALA A 77 3.79 -13.74 2.55
CA ALA A 77 4.09 -13.51 3.96
C ALA A 77 4.88 -14.68 4.59
N LYS A 78 4.54 -15.94 4.25
CA LYS A 78 5.30 -17.13 4.67
C LYS A 78 6.71 -17.14 4.07
N GLU A 79 6.84 -16.81 2.78
CA GLU A 79 8.14 -16.76 2.08
C GLU A 79 9.14 -15.82 2.74
N ILE A 80 8.69 -14.65 3.20
CA ILE A 80 9.54 -13.68 3.89
C ILE A 80 9.63 -13.91 5.41
N ASN A 81 9.02 -14.97 5.94
CA ASN A 81 8.90 -15.27 7.37
C ASN A 81 8.30 -14.11 8.17
N ALA A 82 7.22 -13.51 7.67
CA ALA A 82 6.51 -12.45 8.37
C ALA A 82 5.77 -12.99 9.59
N ASP A 83 5.90 -12.29 10.72
CA ASP A 83 5.12 -12.55 11.93
C ASP A 83 3.77 -11.79 11.89
N ILE A 84 3.77 -10.65 11.16
CA ILE A 84 2.65 -9.70 11.15
C ILE A 84 2.31 -9.30 9.74
N MET A 85 1.01 -9.30 9.44
CA MET A 85 0.45 -8.64 8.25
C MET A 85 -0.23 -7.33 8.65
N ILE A 86 0.23 -6.21 8.11
CA ILE A 86 -0.33 -4.88 8.37
C ILE A 86 -1.44 -4.58 7.36
N ARG A 87 -2.59 -4.12 7.85
CA ARG A 87 -3.69 -3.64 7.01
C ARG A 87 -4.12 -2.25 7.47
N GLY A 88 -4.20 -1.29 6.54
CA GLY A 88 -4.72 0.05 6.82
C GLY A 88 -6.25 0.08 6.78
N LEU A 89 -6.89 0.71 7.76
CA LEU A 89 -8.33 0.91 7.81
C LEU A 89 -8.67 2.39 7.68
N ARG A 90 -9.60 2.74 6.78
CA ARG A 90 -10.05 4.11 6.52
C ARG A 90 -11.47 4.36 7.02
N ALA A 91 -12.39 3.43 6.78
CA ALA A 91 -13.81 3.56 7.08
C ALA A 91 -14.41 2.21 7.54
N VAL A 92 -15.63 2.27 8.07
CA VAL A 92 -16.35 1.09 8.58
C VAL A 92 -16.55 0.03 7.50
N THR A 93 -16.86 0.44 6.27
CA THR A 93 -17.05 -0.47 5.12
C THR A 93 -15.78 -1.23 4.75
N ASP A 94 -14.59 -0.63 4.95
CA ASP A 94 -13.32 -1.31 4.75
C ASP A 94 -13.13 -2.42 5.82
N PHE A 95 -13.58 -2.19 7.05
CA PHE A 95 -13.37 -3.09 8.16
C PHE A 95 -14.01 -4.46 7.97
N GLU A 96 -15.25 -4.53 7.51
CA GLU A 96 -15.94 -5.80 7.31
C GLU A 96 -15.21 -6.69 6.29
N TYR A 97 -14.80 -6.11 5.18
CA TYR A 97 -14.04 -6.81 4.16
C TYR A 97 -12.65 -7.23 4.67
N GLU A 98 -11.95 -6.34 5.34
CA GLU A 98 -10.60 -6.60 5.86
C GLU A 98 -10.60 -7.68 6.96
N ILE A 99 -11.62 -7.71 7.83
CA ILE A 99 -11.81 -8.78 8.82
C ILE A 99 -12.00 -10.12 8.14
N GLN A 100 -12.82 -10.20 7.09
CA GLN A 100 -13.05 -11.42 6.35
C GLN A 100 -11.74 -11.96 5.74
N ILE A 101 -10.94 -11.08 5.13
CA ILE A 101 -9.63 -11.45 4.58
C ILE A 101 -8.68 -11.91 5.68
N ALA A 102 -8.63 -11.20 6.81
CA ALA A 102 -7.77 -11.58 7.93
C ALA A 102 -8.12 -12.96 8.50
N GLN A 103 -9.42 -13.25 8.65
CA GLN A 103 -9.87 -14.56 9.11
C GLN A 103 -9.53 -15.67 8.10
N THR A 104 -9.67 -15.40 6.81
CA THR A 104 -9.31 -16.36 5.76
C THR A 104 -7.79 -16.62 5.77
N ASN A 105 -6.98 -15.57 5.86
CA ASN A 105 -5.52 -15.70 5.95
C ASN A 105 -5.10 -16.49 7.19
N ARG A 106 -5.79 -16.32 8.33
CA ARG A 106 -5.49 -17.06 9.56
C ARG A 106 -5.77 -18.56 9.44
N VAL A 107 -6.69 -18.97 8.59
CA VAL A 107 -6.91 -20.41 8.29
C VAL A 107 -5.71 -20.98 7.54
N GLU A 108 -5.15 -20.24 6.60
CA GLU A 108 -4.03 -20.67 5.76
C GLU A 108 -2.66 -20.53 6.46
N ALA A 109 -2.52 -19.56 7.36
CA ALA A 109 -1.28 -19.26 8.09
C ALA A 109 -1.59 -18.79 9.52
N PRO A 110 -1.91 -19.72 10.44
CA PRO A 110 -2.28 -19.37 11.82
C PRO A 110 -1.14 -18.72 12.62
N GLU A 111 0.08 -18.85 12.16
CA GLU A 111 1.28 -18.23 12.74
C GLU A 111 1.45 -16.75 12.43
N ILE A 112 0.75 -16.24 11.40
CA ILE A 112 0.83 -14.83 10.97
C ILE A 112 -0.35 -14.04 11.52
N GLU A 113 -0.10 -13.06 12.38
CA GLU A 113 -1.17 -12.22 12.94
C GLU A 113 -1.46 -11.01 12.04
N THR A 114 -2.74 -10.67 11.87
CA THR A 114 -3.13 -9.46 11.14
C THR A 114 -3.35 -8.30 12.12
N VAL A 115 -2.63 -7.21 11.89
CA VAL A 115 -2.74 -5.97 12.67
C VAL A 115 -3.39 -4.89 11.81
N PHE A 116 -4.52 -4.37 12.29
CA PHE A 116 -5.20 -3.25 11.65
C PHE A 116 -4.70 -1.91 12.20
N MET A 117 -4.29 -1.04 11.30
CA MET A 117 -3.86 0.33 11.64
C MET A 117 -4.86 1.32 11.09
N SER A 118 -5.48 2.12 11.96
CA SER A 118 -6.35 3.20 11.52
C SER A 118 -5.55 4.27 10.78
N THR A 119 -6.03 4.67 9.62
CA THR A 119 -5.47 5.81 8.87
C THR A 119 -5.64 7.10 9.67
N SER A 120 -4.67 8.00 9.58
CA SER A 120 -4.78 9.35 10.14
C SER A 120 -6.05 10.03 9.62
N LEU A 121 -6.77 10.78 10.48
CA LEU A 121 -8.03 11.45 10.13
C LEU A 121 -7.93 12.29 8.87
N LYS A 122 -6.81 12.99 8.68
CA LYS A 122 -6.57 13.83 7.49
C LYS A 122 -6.47 13.07 6.19
N TYR A 123 -6.30 11.73 6.23
CA TYR A 123 -6.21 10.85 5.06
C TYR A 123 -7.33 9.82 4.99
N SER A 124 -8.31 9.87 5.89
CA SER A 124 -9.37 8.86 5.98
C SER A 124 -10.26 8.77 4.72
N TYR A 125 -10.37 9.85 3.97
CA TYR A 125 -11.11 9.93 2.69
C TYR A 125 -10.28 9.49 1.49
N LEU A 126 -8.97 9.32 1.66
CA LEU A 126 -8.02 9.19 0.56
C LEU A 126 -7.94 7.76 0.02
N SER A 127 -7.98 7.62 -1.30
CA SER A 127 -7.73 6.37 -2.01
C SER A 127 -6.95 6.62 -3.30
N SER A 128 -6.28 5.59 -3.80
CA SER A 128 -5.59 5.67 -5.10
C SER A 128 -6.56 5.96 -6.26
N THR A 129 -7.81 5.48 -6.17
CA THR A 129 -8.85 5.76 -7.16
C THR A 129 -9.20 7.24 -7.21
N ILE A 130 -9.39 7.88 -6.05
CA ILE A 130 -9.64 9.33 -5.97
C ILE A 130 -8.46 10.11 -6.54
N VAL A 131 -7.23 9.72 -6.21
CA VAL A 131 -6.03 10.38 -6.75
C VAL A 131 -5.99 10.31 -8.27
N LYS A 132 -6.23 9.13 -8.85
CA LYS A 132 -6.26 8.94 -10.31
C LYS A 132 -7.35 9.81 -10.98
N GLU A 133 -8.52 9.85 -10.38
CA GLU A 133 -9.64 10.65 -10.88
C GLU A 133 -9.28 12.14 -10.87
N PHE A 134 -8.88 12.69 -9.74
CA PHE A 134 -8.51 14.11 -9.62
C PHE A 134 -7.35 14.49 -10.55
N ALA A 135 -6.29 13.67 -10.59
CA ALA A 135 -5.17 13.89 -11.49
C ALA A 135 -5.58 13.90 -12.96
N SER A 136 -6.51 13.02 -13.37
CA SER A 136 -7.01 12.94 -14.73
C SER A 136 -7.79 14.20 -15.17
N TYR A 137 -8.34 14.93 -14.21
CA TYR A 137 -8.99 16.23 -14.43
C TYR A 137 -8.04 17.42 -14.32
N GLY A 138 -6.74 17.17 -14.07
CA GLY A 138 -5.74 18.23 -13.89
C GLY A 138 -5.90 18.99 -12.57
N ALA A 139 -6.60 18.43 -11.60
CA ALA A 139 -6.75 19.04 -10.29
C ALA A 139 -5.46 18.95 -9.47
N ASP A 140 -5.30 19.84 -8.48
CA ASP A 140 -4.20 19.79 -7.53
C ASP A 140 -4.32 18.53 -6.64
N ILE A 141 -3.30 17.69 -6.66
CA ILE A 141 -3.20 16.46 -5.87
C ILE A 141 -2.15 16.55 -4.76
N SER A 142 -1.62 17.73 -4.49
CA SER A 142 -0.56 17.95 -3.50
C SER A 142 -0.96 17.55 -2.08
N ALA A 143 -2.25 17.60 -1.74
CA ALA A 143 -2.77 17.12 -0.47
C ALA A 143 -2.82 15.57 -0.37
N PHE A 144 -2.75 14.85 -1.50
CA PHE A 144 -3.04 13.42 -1.58
C PHE A 144 -1.79 12.56 -1.70
N VAL A 145 -0.76 13.07 -2.39
CA VAL A 145 0.46 12.31 -2.70
C VAL A 145 1.71 13.07 -2.28
N PRO A 146 2.84 12.37 -1.99
CA PRO A 146 4.12 13.02 -1.75
C PRO A 146 4.53 13.91 -2.91
N GLU A 147 5.16 15.04 -2.61
CA GLU A 147 5.54 16.08 -3.58
C GLU A 147 6.37 15.51 -4.74
N ALA A 148 7.33 14.63 -4.46
CA ALA A 148 8.18 14.01 -5.47
C ALA A 148 7.42 13.24 -6.56
N LEU A 149 6.17 12.82 -6.30
CA LEU A 149 5.39 11.99 -7.21
C LEU A 149 4.33 12.78 -8.01
N ILE A 150 4.09 14.05 -7.69
CA ILE A 150 2.97 14.83 -8.24
C ILE A 150 3.04 14.89 -9.77
N ASP A 151 4.16 15.35 -10.31
CA ASP A 151 4.30 15.56 -11.77
C ASP A 151 4.18 14.25 -12.54
N THR A 152 4.78 13.18 -12.05
CA THR A 152 4.71 11.84 -12.65
C THR A 152 3.27 11.31 -12.68
N ILE A 153 2.52 11.52 -11.60
CA ILE A 153 1.14 11.06 -11.51
C ILE A 153 0.24 11.86 -12.43
N ILE A 154 0.37 13.20 -12.45
CA ILE A 154 -0.42 14.08 -13.33
C ILE A 154 -0.18 13.73 -14.79
N GLU A 155 1.08 13.57 -15.20
CA GLU A 155 1.42 13.25 -16.59
C GLU A 155 0.81 11.92 -17.01
N ARG A 156 0.94 10.88 -16.19
CA ARG A 156 0.40 9.56 -16.49
C ARG A 156 -1.13 9.55 -16.51
N ALA A 157 -1.78 10.32 -15.65
CA ALA A 157 -3.23 10.36 -15.53
C ALA A 157 -3.93 11.04 -16.71
N LYS A 158 -3.22 11.80 -17.56
CA LYS A 158 -3.79 12.40 -18.78
C LYS A 158 -4.47 11.37 -19.69
N ASP A 159 -3.94 10.15 -19.74
CA ASP A 159 -4.47 9.06 -20.56
C ASP A 159 -5.46 8.14 -19.80
N TYR A 160 -5.72 8.39 -18.53
CA TYR A 160 -6.56 7.54 -17.69
C TYR A 160 -8.06 7.53 -18.11
N ARG A 161 -8.50 8.59 -18.79
CA ARG A 161 -9.89 8.75 -19.24
C ARG A 161 -10.18 8.12 -20.61
N LYS A 162 -9.16 7.74 -21.35
CA LYS A 162 -9.30 7.09 -22.64
C LYS A 162 -9.40 5.56 -22.45
#